data_94a3cdfaa41b2510961b36ffeb913991
#
_entry.id   94a3cdfaa41b2510961b36ffeb913991
#
_cell.length_a   1.000
_cell.length_b   1.000
_cell.length_c   1.000
_cell.angle_alpha   90.00
_cell.angle_beta   90.00
_cell.angle_gamma   90.00
#
_symmetry.space_group_name_H-M   'P 1'
#
loop_
_entity.id
_entity.type
_entity.pdbx_description
1 polymer ?
#
loop_
_entity_poly.entity_id
_entity_poly.type
_entity_poly.pdbx_seq_one_letter_code
_entity_poly.pdbx_strand_id
1 'polypeptide(L)'
;RKQAGSMVSDMQLYGIRYLPVVGSDRKVLDVISLEDLGRLHGSKIESIPTEPSRRVLVVGGAGYLGSVLTGKLLDRGFRVRILDSFIYGRRSLECLANNENLEILEGDLRNIHTCVSSLAETDAVVLLAAIVGDPASKVRPTETIETNVLAAQALASASKLHHINRFIYASTCSVYGIGSDLLDEEAPLNPVSLYARTKIESEKIILGMGDEYFSPTILRMGTLYGYSPRMRFDLVVNTMSMKSFANGRIQVFGGKQWRPLLGVEDAAEVYVRCLEANLATVGNQIFNVGSDDQNYQIDEVAEKIGAALGGIPISRDNSNLDARDYRVSFLKLNRALGFKPAQTIDSAARTIFESLQSGRIRNPEQRIYYNHYFDSAEE
;
A
#
# COMPACT_ATOMS: atom_id res chain seq x y z
N ARG A 1 -5.99 3.42 48.13
CA ARG A 1 -7.06 4.15 47.41
C ARG A 1 -6.58 5.50 46.83
N LYS A 2 -5.81 6.31 47.60
CA LYS A 2 -5.24 7.59 47.07
C LYS A 2 -4.28 7.38 45.91
N GLN A 3 -3.47 6.29 45.92
CA GLN A 3 -2.58 5.97 44.81
C GLN A 3 -3.34 5.55 43.53
N ALA A 4 -4.44 4.81 43.64
CA ALA A 4 -5.21 4.40 42.49
C ALA A 4 -5.87 5.59 41.75
N GLY A 5 -6.36 6.62 42.50
CA GLY A 5 -6.94 7.82 41.88
C GLY A 5 -5.92 8.67 41.15
N SER A 6 -4.71 8.81 41.67
CA SER A 6 -3.64 9.53 40.98
C SER A 6 -3.19 8.75 39.72
N MET A 7 -3.12 7.42 39.81
CA MET A 7 -2.82 6.56 38.66
C MET A 7 -3.86 6.66 37.54
N VAL A 8 -5.16 6.69 37.87
CA VAL A 8 -6.22 6.91 36.87
C VAL A 8 -6.03 8.23 36.15
N SER A 9 -5.79 9.32 36.92
CA SER A 9 -5.56 10.64 36.32
C SER A 9 -4.32 10.69 35.44
N ASP A 10 -3.22 10.07 35.87
CA ASP A 10 -1.98 10.00 35.10
C ASP A 10 -2.16 9.15 33.82
N MET A 11 -2.85 8.03 33.92
CA MET A 11 -3.14 7.18 32.77
C MET A 11 -4.00 7.92 31.74
N GLN A 12 -5.02 8.66 32.17
CA GLN A 12 -5.85 9.49 31.29
C GLN A 12 -5.06 10.62 30.64
N LEU A 13 -4.23 11.33 31.43
CA LEU A 13 -3.41 12.44 30.95
C LEU A 13 -2.39 12.00 29.87
N TYR A 14 -1.80 10.83 30.06
CA TYR A 14 -0.77 10.31 29.17
C TYR A 14 -1.27 9.27 28.16
N GLY A 15 -2.59 9.03 28.08
CA GLY A 15 -3.19 8.06 27.15
C GLY A 15 -2.81 6.60 27.44
N ILE A 16 -2.41 6.28 28.67
CA ILE A 16 -2.00 4.94 29.08
C ILE A 16 -3.24 4.10 29.39
N ARG A 17 -3.41 2.98 28.72
CA ARG A 17 -4.57 2.08 28.90
C ARG A 17 -4.33 0.93 29.87
N TYR A 18 -3.09 0.48 29.98
CA TYR A 18 -2.68 -0.69 30.75
C TYR A 18 -1.44 -0.39 31.58
N LEU A 19 -1.46 -0.80 32.85
CA LEU A 19 -0.30 -0.73 33.76
C LEU A 19 0.12 -2.11 34.19
N PRO A 20 1.41 -2.47 34.11
CA PRO A 20 1.91 -3.71 34.65
C PRO A 20 1.92 -3.65 36.19
N VAL A 21 1.38 -4.68 36.80
CA VAL A 21 1.51 -4.92 38.24
C VAL A 21 2.81 -5.71 38.45
N VAL A 22 3.77 -5.13 39.19
CA VAL A 22 5.11 -5.71 39.34
C VAL A 22 5.31 -6.14 40.80
N GLY A 23 5.79 -7.36 40.98
CA GLY A 23 6.15 -7.89 42.29
C GLY A 23 7.45 -7.26 42.86
N SER A 24 7.75 -7.56 44.11
CA SER A 24 8.98 -7.10 44.75
C SER A 24 10.27 -7.61 44.08
N ASP A 25 10.16 -8.68 43.30
CA ASP A 25 11.22 -9.26 42.45
C ASP A 25 11.32 -8.65 41.07
N ARG A 26 10.53 -7.57 40.79
CA ARG A 26 10.41 -6.87 39.53
C ARG A 26 9.84 -7.71 38.38
N LYS A 27 9.22 -8.86 38.65
CA LYS A 27 8.48 -9.61 37.64
C LYS A 27 7.07 -9.06 37.50
N VAL A 28 6.58 -9.03 36.28
CA VAL A 28 5.19 -8.66 36.00
C VAL A 28 4.30 -9.79 36.51
N LEU A 29 3.45 -9.48 37.46
CA LEU A 29 2.48 -10.41 38.06
C LEU A 29 1.13 -10.36 37.36
N ASP A 30 0.76 -9.17 36.84
CA ASP A 30 -0.54 -8.92 36.21
C ASP A 30 -0.48 -7.63 35.39
N VAL A 31 -1.51 -7.37 34.60
CA VAL A 31 -1.70 -6.12 33.87
C VAL A 31 -3.10 -5.61 34.19
N ILE A 32 -3.20 -4.41 34.74
CA ILE A 32 -4.46 -3.79 35.10
C ILE A 32 -4.86 -2.74 34.06
N SER A 33 -6.09 -2.80 33.58
CA SER A 33 -6.59 -1.82 32.61
C SER A 33 -7.03 -0.52 33.32
N LEU A 34 -7.07 0.59 32.56
CA LEU A 34 -7.60 1.85 33.06
C LEU A 34 -9.08 1.70 33.51
N GLU A 35 -9.84 0.87 32.82
CA GLU A 35 -11.25 0.60 33.15
C GLU A 35 -11.38 -0.13 34.49
N ASP A 36 -10.56 -1.16 34.74
CA ASP A 36 -10.57 -1.89 35.98
C ASP A 36 -10.12 -1.01 37.16
N LEU A 37 -9.10 -0.19 36.94
CA LEU A 37 -8.62 0.77 37.93
C LEU A 37 -9.69 1.82 38.26
N GLY A 38 -10.41 2.30 37.24
CA GLY A 38 -11.54 3.22 37.39
C GLY A 38 -12.70 2.60 38.15
N ARG A 39 -13.06 1.35 37.87
CA ARG A 39 -14.07 0.60 38.64
C ARG A 39 -13.68 0.40 40.11
N LEU A 40 -12.42 0.08 40.37
CA LEU A 40 -11.89 -0.08 41.72
C LEU A 40 -11.90 1.21 42.55
N HIS A 41 -11.74 2.35 41.87
CA HIS A 41 -11.71 3.68 42.51
C HIS A 41 -13.08 4.33 42.66
N GLY A 42 -14.11 3.83 41.92
CA GLY A 42 -15.43 4.47 41.87
C GLY A 42 -15.43 5.81 41.11
N SER A 43 -14.40 6.08 40.30
CA SER A 43 -14.35 7.22 39.43
C SER A 43 -15.31 6.99 38.25
N LYS A 44 -16.15 8.00 37.94
CA LYS A 44 -16.75 8.06 36.60
C LYS A 44 -15.60 8.23 35.62
N ILE A 45 -15.30 7.20 34.86
CA ILE A 45 -14.45 7.34 33.68
C ILE A 45 -15.33 8.17 32.76
N GLU A 46 -15.06 9.47 32.63
CA GLU A 46 -15.57 10.24 31.50
C GLU A 46 -15.15 9.47 30.27
N SER A 47 -16.12 9.20 29.38
CA SER A 47 -15.89 8.45 28.16
C SER A 47 -14.56 8.95 27.56
N ILE A 48 -13.53 8.07 27.58
CA ILE A 48 -12.29 8.38 26.87
C ILE A 48 -12.75 8.75 25.49
N PRO A 49 -12.40 9.95 24.97
CA PRO A 49 -12.75 10.32 23.61
C PRO A 49 -12.41 9.13 22.74
N THR A 50 -13.40 8.67 21.97
CA THR A 50 -13.24 7.58 21.00
C THR A 50 -11.85 7.65 20.41
N GLU A 51 -11.02 6.66 20.64
CA GLU A 51 -9.59 6.53 20.36
C GLU A 51 -8.95 7.77 19.71
N PRO A 52 -7.88 8.36 20.27
CA PRO A 52 -7.17 9.42 19.55
C PRO A 52 -6.92 8.88 18.14
N SER A 53 -7.40 9.60 17.13
CA SER A 53 -7.39 9.12 15.75
C SER A 53 -5.96 8.65 15.45
N ARG A 54 -5.80 7.34 15.22
CA ARG A 54 -4.48 6.75 15.02
C ARG A 54 -3.75 7.49 13.93
N ARG A 55 -2.55 7.97 14.20
CA ARG A 55 -1.72 8.60 13.18
C ARG A 55 -1.03 7.53 12.35
N VAL A 56 -1.31 7.51 11.06
CA VAL A 56 -0.67 6.61 10.10
C VAL A 56 0.34 7.38 9.26
N LEU A 57 1.59 6.95 9.27
CA LEU A 57 2.59 7.43 8.33
C LEU A 57 2.46 6.65 7.02
N VAL A 58 2.14 7.34 5.93
CA VAL A 58 2.10 6.79 4.57
C VAL A 58 3.33 7.27 3.80
N VAL A 59 4.32 6.41 3.63
CA VAL A 59 5.53 6.70 2.87
C VAL A 59 5.26 6.39 1.40
N GLY A 60 5.32 7.42 0.54
CA GLY A 60 4.86 7.36 -0.85
C GLY A 60 3.39 7.73 -1.01
N GLY A 61 2.88 8.61 -0.13
CA GLY A 61 1.46 8.99 -0.08
C GLY A 61 0.98 9.83 -1.26
N ALA A 62 1.86 10.47 -2.03
CA ALA A 62 1.51 11.20 -3.26
C ALA A 62 1.50 10.31 -4.52
N GLY A 63 1.86 9.02 -4.39
CA GLY A 63 1.91 8.06 -5.48
C GLY A 63 0.54 7.58 -5.96
N TYR A 64 0.53 6.66 -6.93
CA TYR A 64 -0.68 6.08 -7.54
C TYR A 64 -1.63 5.43 -6.52
N LEU A 65 -1.12 4.51 -5.70
CA LEU A 65 -1.89 3.89 -4.62
C LEU A 65 -1.97 4.82 -3.41
N GLY A 66 -0.88 5.53 -3.11
CA GLY A 66 -0.75 6.35 -1.90
C GLY A 66 -1.79 7.47 -1.82
N SER A 67 -2.08 8.16 -2.93
CA SER A 67 -3.08 9.23 -2.96
C SER A 67 -4.51 8.73 -2.73
N VAL A 68 -4.85 7.54 -3.23
CA VAL A 68 -6.14 6.89 -2.99
C VAL A 68 -6.23 6.42 -1.54
N LEU A 69 -5.19 5.78 -1.02
CA LEU A 69 -5.13 5.32 0.37
C LEU A 69 -5.24 6.49 1.34
N THR A 70 -4.51 7.59 1.08
CA THR A 70 -4.58 8.80 1.93
C THR A 70 -6.01 9.32 2.04
N GLY A 71 -6.73 9.44 0.91
CA GLY A 71 -8.13 9.85 0.93
C GLY A 71 -9.00 8.91 1.78
N LYS A 72 -8.90 7.60 1.55
CA LYS A 72 -9.66 6.61 2.32
C LYS A 72 -9.37 6.64 3.82
N LEU A 73 -8.11 6.83 4.21
CA LEU A 73 -7.72 6.93 5.63
C LEU A 73 -8.33 8.18 6.28
N LEU A 74 -8.28 9.32 5.61
CA LEU A 74 -8.90 10.56 6.09
C LEU A 74 -10.42 10.42 6.21
N ASP A 75 -11.09 9.79 5.23
CA ASP A 75 -12.54 9.51 5.27
C ASP A 75 -12.93 8.56 6.42
N ARG A 76 -12.00 7.70 6.87
CA ARG A 76 -12.17 6.82 8.04
C ARG A 76 -11.77 7.48 9.37
N GLY A 77 -11.41 8.78 9.35
CA GLY A 77 -11.07 9.55 10.54
C GLY A 77 -9.66 9.31 11.08
N PHE A 78 -8.75 8.68 10.30
CA PHE A 78 -7.35 8.60 10.66
C PHE A 78 -6.66 9.96 10.53
N ARG A 79 -5.69 10.22 11.39
CA ARG A 79 -4.70 11.27 11.16
C ARG A 79 -3.64 10.69 10.23
N VAL A 80 -3.35 11.35 9.13
CA VAL A 80 -2.41 10.87 8.12
C VAL A 80 -1.21 11.80 8.03
N ARG A 81 -0.02 11.23 8.16
CA ARG A 81 1.23 11.90 7.78
C ARG A 81 1.74 11.26 6.53
N ILE A 82 2.05 12.06 5.52
CA ILE A 82 2.69 11.62 4.29
C ILE A 82 4.17 11.96 4.35
N LEU A 83 5.02 11.02 3.97
CA LEU A 83 6.40 11.27 3.56
C LEU A 83 6.53 10.92 2.09
N ASP A 84 6.86 11.91 1.25
CA ASP A 84 7.02 11.72 -0.20
C ASP A 84 8.08 12.65 -0.76
N SER A 85 8.84 12.21 -1.73
CA SER A 85 9.86 13.03 -2.43
C SER A 85 9.28 13.85 -3.59
N PHE A 86 7.99 13.66 -3.90
CA PHE A 86 7.24 14.36 -4.95
C PHE A 86 7.86 14.31 -6.35
N ILE A 87 8.58 13.25 -6.67
CA ILE A 87 9.18 13.06 -8.02
C ILE A 87 8.14 13.08 -9.14
N TYR A 88 6.86 12.82 -8.83
CA TYR A 88 5.72 12.92 -9.75
C TYR A 88 4.85 14.16 -9.49
N GLY A 89 5.34 15.11 -8.72
CA GLY A 89 4.61 16.33 -8.34
C GLY A 89 3.60 16.13 -7.19
N ARG A 90 2.99 17.24 -6.76
CA ARG A 90 2.07 17.30 -5.59
C ARG A 90 0.59 17.27 -5.95
N ARG A 91 0.26 17.34 -7.25
CA ARG A 91 -1.11 17.50 -7.74
C ARG A 91 -2.09 16.43 -7.22
N SER A 92 -1.60 15.22 -6.96
CA SER A 92 -2.42 14.13 -6.44
C SER A 92 -3.02 14.37 -5.07
N LEU A 93 -2.50 15.33 -4.31
CA LEU A 93 -2.93 15.68 -2.95
C LEU A 93 -3.70 17.00 -2.89
N GLU A 94 -3.87 17.73 -3.99
CA GLU A 94 -4.50 19.06 -4.00
C GLU A 94 -5.90 19.05 -3.38
N CYS A 95 -6.72 18.03 -3.69
CA CYS A 95 -8.07 17.90 -3.13
C CYS A 95 -8.08 17.61 -1.62
N LEU A 96 -6.96 17.17 -1.04
CA LEU A 96 -6.82 16.80 0.36
C LEU A 96 -6.06 17.86 1.18
N ALA A 97 -5.46 18.86 0.54
CA ALA A 97 -4.52 19.80 1.14
C ALA A 97 -5.08 20.61 2.32
N ASN A 98 -6.40 20.82 2.38
CA ASN A 98 -7.07 21.57 3.44
C ASN A 98 -7.62 20.67 4.56
N ASN A 99 -7.32 19.38 4.56
CA ASN A 99 -7.79 18.47 5.60
C ASN A 99 -6.93 18.61 6.86
N GLU A 100 -7.53 18.97 7.98
CA GLU A 100 -6.83 19.19 9.26
C GLU A 100 -6.13 17.95 9.82
N ASN A 101 -6.55 16.76 9.38
CA ASN A 101 -5.97 15.49 9.77
C ASN A 101 -4.83 15.06 8.83
N LEU A 102 -4.44 15.87 7.84
CA LEU A 102 -3.36 15.58 6.90
C LEU A 102 -2.12 16.43 7.18
N GLU A 103 -1.00 15.78 7.41
CA GLU A 103 0.33 16.39 7.48
C GLU A 103 1.18 15.90 6.31
N ILE A 104 1.83 16.80 5.61
CA ILE A 104 2.64 16.49 4.43
C ILE A 104 4.09 16.85 4.69
N LEU A 105 4.96 15.84 4.66
CA LEU A 105 6.42 15.99 4.75
C LEU A 105 7.03 15.70 3.38
N GLU A 106 7.79 16.66 2.86
CA GLU A 106 8.62 16.43 1.69
C GLU A 106 9.97 15.87 2.10
N GLY A 107 10.32 14.73 1.52
CA GLY A 107 11.61 14.12 1.81
C GLY A 107 11.84 12.80 1.11
N ASP A 108 13.11 12.46 0.99
CA ASP A 108 13.56 11.20 0.41
C ASP A 108 13.67 10.12 1.49
N LEU A 109 13.06 8.96 1.23
CA LEU A 109 13.12 7.78 2.10
C LEU A 109 14.56 7.31 2.37
N ARG A 110 15.49 7.58 1.45
CA ARG A 110 16.92 7.27 1.61
C ARG A 110 17.62 8.14 2.67
N ASN A 111 17.00 9.25 3.07
CA ASN A 111 17.53 10.10 4.12
C ASN A 111 17.04 9.63 5.49
N ILE A 112 17.93 9.05 6.29
CA ILE A 112 17.60 8.50 7.61
C ILE A 112 17.03 9.54 8.58
N HIS A 113 17.51 10.80 8.55
CA HIS A 113 16.97 11.85 9.40
C HIS A 113 15.50 12.14 9.09
N THR A 114 15.16 12.19 7.79
CA THR A 114 13.78 12.37 7.34
C THR A 114 12.90 11.20 7.76
N CYS A 115 13.40 9.97 7.62
CA CYS A 115 12.69 8.76 8.08
C CYS A 115 12.39 8.84 9.58
N VAL A 116 13.41 9.06 10.41
CA VAL A 116 13.26 9.09 11.87
C VAL A 116 12.33 10.22 12.31
N SER A 117 12.49 11.43 11.76
CA SER A 117 11.63 12.56 12.11
C SER A 117 10.17 12.34 11.73
N SER A 118 9.90 11.60 10.65
CA SER A 118 8.53 11.30 10.21
C SER A 118 7.80 10.32 11.14
N LEU A 119 8.51 9.55 11.96
CA LEU A 119 7.95 8.57 12.88
C LEU A 119 7.42 9.16 14.20
N ALA A 120 7.67 10.44 14.49
CA ALA A 120 7.21 11.07 15.72
C ALA A 120 5.68 10.98 15.85
N GLU A 121 5.19 10.51 17.01
CA GLU A 121 3.75 10.34 17.30
C GLU A 121 3.00 9.50 16.25
N THR A 122 3.63 8.51 15.67
CA THR A 122 3.05 7.62 14.65
C THR A 122 2.66 6.28 15.29
N ASP A 123 1.44 5.80 15.02
CA ASP A 123 0.91 4.54 15.55
C ASP A 123 1.09 3.37 14.58
N ALA A 124 1.14 3.67 13.27
CA ALA A 124 1.33 2.67 12.23
C ALA A 124 2.07 3.26 11.03
N VAL A 125 2.83 2.43 10.32
CA VAL A 125 3.54 2.79 9.10
C VAL A 125 3.03 1.98 7.93
N VAL A 126 2.77 2.65 6.81
CA VAL A 126 2.49 2.03 5.51
C VAL A 126 3.58 2.46 4.55
N LEU A 127 4.41 1.51 4.13
CA LEU A 127 5.51 1.75 3.19
C LEU A 127 5.09 1.36 1.76
N LEU A 128 4.74 2.37 0.97
CA LEU A 128 4.42 2.26 -0.47
C LEU A 128 5.56 2.75 -1.37
N ALA A 129 6.39 3.68 -0.87
CA ALA A 129 7.47 4.27 -1.65
C ALA A 129 8.46 3.21 -2.13
N ALA A 130 8.67 3.19 -3.43
CA ALA A 130 9.60 2.30 -4.10
C ALA A 130 9.84 2.78 -5.53
N ILE A 131 10.95 2.37 -6.14
CA ILE A 131 11.09 2.37 -7.59
C ILE A 131 10.34 1.14 -8.11
N VAL A 132 9.21 1.37 -8.79
CA VAL A 132 8.22 0.33 -9.12
C VAL A 132 8.24 -0.01 -10.59
N GLY A 133 8.29 -1.32 -10.85
CA GLY A 133 8.18 -1.90 -12.19
C GLY A 133 9.53 -2.23 -12.83
N ASP A 134 9.48 -3.22 -13.74
CA ASP A 134 10.68 -3.75 -14.37
C ASP A 134 11.43 -2.71 -15.23
N PRO A 135 10.73 -1.86 -16.04
CA PRO A 135 11.42 -0.84 -16.83
C PRO A 135 12.18 0.18 -15.96
N ALA A 136 11.54 0.70 -14.91
CA ALA A 136 12.15 1.69 -14.02
C ALA A 136 13.38 1.12 -13.28
N SER A 137 13.25 -0.10 -12.73
CA SER A 137 14.35 -0.76 -12.03
C SER A 137 15.53 -1.12 -12.95
N LYS A 138 15.27 -1.36 -14.22
CA LYS A 138 16.31 -1.63 -15.22
C LYS A 138 17.10 -0.39 -15.59
N VAL A 139 16.43 0.76 -15.64
CA VAL A 139 17.08 2.07 -15.94
C VAL A 139 17.86 2.60 -14.75
N ARG A 140 17.37 2.39 -13.52
CA ARG A 140 17.93 2.93 -12.26
C ARG A 140 18.25 1.81 -11.25
N PRO A 141 19.19 0.89 -11.55
CA PRO A 141 19.41 -0.29 -10.73
C PRO A 141 19.94 0.05 -9.32
N THR A 142 20.89 0.96 -9.20
CA THR A 142 21.48 1.36 -7.92
C THR A 142 20.43 2.02 -7.03
N GLU A 143 19.69 2.99 -7.52
CA GLU A 143 18.63 3.65 -6.75
C GLU A 143 17.50 2.68 -6.40
N THR A 144 17.25 1.68 -7.25
CA THR A 144 16.25 0.64 -6.94
C THR A 144 16.67 -0.17 -5.70
N ILE A 145 17.94 -0.53 -5.59
CA ILE A 145 18.47 -1.24 -4.41
C ILE A 145 18.43 -0.31 -3.20
N GLU A 146 18.92 0.91 -3.33
CA GLU A 146 18.94 1.90 -2.25
C GLU A 146 17.55 2.17 -1.69
N THR A 147 16.58 2.43 -2.56
CA THR A 147 15.22 2.78 -2.14
C THR A 147 14.43 1.56 -1.68
N ASN A 148 14.43 0.49 -2.48
CA ASN A 148 13.55 -0.65 -2.21
C ASN A 148 14.08 -1.56 -1.10
N VAL A 149 15.40 -1.66 -0.91
CA VAL A 149 15.99 -2.56 0.10
C VAL A 149 16.55 -1.78 1.28
N LEU A 150 17.56 -0.94 1.04
CA LEU A 150 18.30 -0.30 2.14
C LEU A 150 17.42 0.69 2.92
N ALA A 151 16.70 1.55 2.22
CA ALA A 151 15.83 2.53 2.86
C ALA A 151 14.60 1.87 3.50
N ALA A 152 14.03 0.82 2.88
CA ALA A 152 12.94 0.05 3.48
C ALA A 152 13.38 -0.63 4.78
N GLN A 153 14.59 -1.23 4.81
CA GLN A 153 15.18 -1.81 6.01
C GLN A 153 15.41 -0.73 7.09
N ALA A 154 15.96 0.42 6.72
CA ALA A 154 16.23 1.50 7.66
C ALA A 154 14.94 2.03 8.30
N LEU A 155 13.88 2.25 7.51
CA LEU A 155 12.58 2.66 8.03
C LEU A 155 11.95 1.61 8.95
N ALA A 156 11.99 0.33 8.58
CA ALA A 156 11.47 -0.75 9.42
C ALA A 156 12.23 -0.84 10.75
N SER A 157 13.56 -0.74 10.72
CA SER A 157 14.41 -0.71 11.93
C SER A 157 14.08 0.49 12.82
N ALA A 158 13.96 1.68 12.22
CA ALA A 158 13.58 2.89 12.95
C ALA A 158 12.17 2.77 13.55
N SER A 159 11.20 2.23 12.81
CA SER A 159 9.85 2.00 13.30
C SER A 159 9.83 1.07 14.51
N LYS A 160 10.59 -0.01 14.47
CA LYS A 160 10.76 -0.93 15.61
C LYS A 160 11.37 -0.23 16.83
N LEU A 161 12.41 0.58 16.64
CA LEU A 161 13.05 1.36 17.72
C LEU A 161 12.12 2.44 18.31
N HIS A 162 11.20 2.97 17.53
CA HIS A 162 10.15 3.90 17.96
C HIS A 162 8.90 3.20 18.53
N HIS A 163 8.96 1.88 18.76
CA HIS A 163 7.86 1.07 19.30
C HIS A 163 6.58 1.10 18.44
N ILE A 164 6.71 1.32 17.13
CA ILE A 164 5.60 1.27 16.19
C ILE A 164 5.41 -0.19 15.80
N ASN A 165 4.46 -0.85 16.44
CA ASN A 165 4.23 -2.28 16.26
C ASN A 165 3.66 -2.61 14.87
N ARG A 166 2.80 -1.75 14.31
CA ARG A 166 2.10 -2.01 13.04
C ARG A 166 2.86 -1.42 11.86
N PHE A 167 3.45 -2.29 11.05
CA PHE A 167 4.20 -1.91 9.84
C PHE A 167 3.65 -2.69 8.63
N ILE A 168 3.12 -1.99 7.62
CA ILE A 168 2.54 -2.62 6.43
C ILE A 168 3.43 -2.31 5.23
N TYR A 169 3.95 -3.35 4.59
CA TYR A 169 4.85 -3.24 3.44
C TYR A 169 4.16 -3.63 2.15
N ALA A 170 4.25 -2.75 1.15
CA ALA A 170 3.79 -3.01 -0.22
C ALA A 170 4.81 -3.87 -0.97
N SER A 171 4.49 -5.15 -1.14
CA SER A 171 5.17 -6.06 -2.05
C SER A 171 4.36 -6.27 -3.33
N THR A 172 4.62 -7.31 -4.09
CA THR A 172 4.08 -7.53 -5.42
C THR A 172 3.97 -9.01 -5.76
N CYS A 173 2.93 -9.42 -6.46
CA CYS A 173 2.85 -10.76 -7.05
C CYS A 173 3.89 -11.00 -8.15
N SER A 174 4.59 -9.97 -8.64
CA SER A 174 5.72 -10.15 -9.57
C SER A 174 6.87 -10.99 -9.00
N VAL A 175 6.89 -11.23 -7.68
CA VAL A 175 7.85 -12.14 -7.02
C VAL A 175 7.73 -13.58 -7.51
N TYR A 176 6.57 -13.98 -8.01
CA TYR A 176 6.31 -15.30 -8.56
C TYR A 176 6.87 -15.47 -9.99
N GLY A 177 6.96 -14.40 -10.77
CA GLY A 177 7.60 -14.35 -12.09
C GLY A 177 6.94 -15.21 -13.15
N ILE A 178 7.24 -16.52 -13.19
CA ILE A 178 6.69 -17.50 -14.13
C ILE A 178 6.25 -18.73 -13.35
N GLY A 179 4.98 -19.14 -13.54
CA GLY A 179 4.42 -20.33 -12.91
C GLY A 179 3.18 -20.82 -13.64
N SER A 180 3.09 -22.16 -13.81
CA SER A 180 1.97 -22.84 -14.50
C SER A 180 0.74 -23.02 -13.61
N ASP A 181 0.94 -23.11 -12.29
CA ASP A 181 -0.09 -23.42 -11.32
C ASP A 181 -0.72 -22.15 -10.72
N LEU A 182 -1.75 -22.35 -9.91
CA LEU A 182 -2.32 -21.28 -9.08
C LEU A 182 -1.43 -21.12 -7.83
N LEU A 183 -0.69 -19.99 -7.76
CA LEU A 183 0.35 -19.75 -6.77
C LEU A 183 -0.23 -19.07 -5.52
N ASP A 184 0.04 -19.62 -4.35
CA ASP A 184 -0.28 -19.05 -3.05
C ASP A 184 0.96 -18.45 -2.37
N GLU A 185 0.83 -18.02 -1.11
CA GLU A 185 1.91 -17.37 -0.36
C GLU A 185 3.08 -18.29 -0.03
N GLU A 186 2.87 -19.62 -0.05
CA GLU A 186 3.88 -20.64 0.20
C GLU A 186 4.59 -21.11 -1.09
N ALA A 187 4.08 -20.69 -2.25
CA ALA A 187 4.64 -21.09 -3.54
C ALA A 187 6.08 -20.56 -3.71
N PRO A 188 6.93 -21.32 -4.43
CA PRO A 188 8.29 -20.89 -4.75
C PRO A 188 8.33 -19.55 -5.48
N LEU A 189 9.26 -18.67 -5.09
CA LEU A 189 9.46 -17.38 -5.72
C LEU A 189 10.44 -17.52 -6.91
N ASN A 190 10.06 -17.00 -8.07
CA ASN A 190 10.86 -17.08 -9.30
C ASN A 190 10.96 -15.69 -10.00
N PRO A 191 11.66 -14.71 -9.38
CA PRO A 191 11.69 -13.33 -9.86
C PRO A 191 12.46 -13.21 -11.18
N VAL A 192 11.84 -12.55 -12.18
CA VAL A 192 12.46 -12.33 -13.51
C VAL A 192 13.07 -10.92 -13.65
N SER A 193 12.93 -10.06 -12.66
CA SER A 193 13.43 -8.68 -12.71
C SER A 193 14.16 -8.25 -11.44
N LEU A 194 14.95 -7.18 -11.55
CA LEU A 194 15.59 -6.55 -10.39
C LEU A 194 14.52 -6.05 -9.39
N TYR A 195 13.45 -5.44 -9.89
CA TYR A 195 12.33 -5.01 -9.05
C TYR A 195 11.80 -6.14 -8.16
N ALA A 196 11.44 -7.27 -8.75
CA ALA A 196 10.91 -8.40 -8.01
C ALA A 196 11.92 -8.95 -6.99
N ARG A 197 13.21 -9.01 -7.35
CA ARG A 197 14.29 -9.45 -6.43
C ARG A 197 14.42 -8.50 -5.23
N THR A 198 14.41 -7.18 -5.46
CA THR A 198 14.48 -6.22 -4.34
C THR A 198 13.27 -6.31 -3.42
N LYS A 199 12.07 -6.61 -3.94
CA LYS A 199 10.88 -6.83 -3.12
C LYS A 199 11.02 -8.07 -2.24
N ILE A 200 11.51 -9.18 -2.78
CA ILE A 200 11.77 -10.42 -2.02
C ILE A 200 12.78 -10.18 -0.89
N GLU A 201 13.89 -9.49 -1.18
CA GLU A 201 14.90 -9.21 -0.15
C GLU A 201 14.30 -8.34 0.98
N SER A 202 13.49 -7.35 0.64
CA SER A 202 12.81 -6.51 1.64
C SER A 202 11.78 -7.29 2.44
N GLU A 203 11.00 -8.19 1.82
CA GLU A 203 10.09 -9.09 2.55
C GLU A 203 10.84 -9.90 3.61
N LYS A 204 11.94 -10.55 3.23
CA LYS A 204 12.76 -11.37 4.14
C LYS A 204 13.31 -10.54 5.32
N ILE A 205 13.87 -9.36 5.02
CA ILE A 205 14.47 -8.49 6.04
C ILE A 205 13.40 -8.00 7.01
N ILE A 206 12.29 -7.48 6.50
CA ILE A 206 11.21 -6.89 7.31
C ILE A 206 10.53 -7.97 8.16
N LEU A 207 10.20 -9.13 7.59
CA LEU A 207 9.63 -10.25 8.35
C LEU A 207 10.61 -10.80 9.40
N GLY A 208 11.90 -10.87 9.06
CA GLY A 208 12.94 -11.31 10.00
C GLY A 208 13.13 -10.38 11.20
N MET A 209 12.61 -9.15 11.16
CA MET A 209 12.58 -8.23 12.30
C MET A 209 11.36 -8.44 13.22
N GLY A 210 10.37 -9.25 12.78
CA GLY A 210 9.12 -9.47 13.50
C GLY A 210 9.34 -10.11 14.87
N ASP A 211 8.68 -9.54 15.88
CA ASP A 211 8.61 -10.07 17.27
C ASP A 211 7.34 -9.57 17.97
N GLU A 212 7.27 -9.67 19.27
CA GLU A 212 6.12 -9.20 20.07
C GLU A 212 5.90 -7.67 20.03
N TYR A 213 6.95 -6.90 19.69
CA TYR A 213 6.93 -5.43 19.65
C TYR A 213 6.89 -4.86 18.22
N PHE A 214 7.09 -5.71 17.20
CA PHE A 214 7.08 -5.30 15.81
C PHE A 214 6.44 -6.40 14.94
N SER A 215 5.25 -6.12 14.42
CA SER A 215 4.40 -7.08 13.72
C SER A 215 4.18 -6.64 12.25
N PRO A 216 5.16 -6.88 11.36
CA PRO A 216 5.03 -6.49 9.96
C PRO A 216 3.97 -7.30 9.22
N THR A 217 3.27 -6.64 8.31
CA THR A 217 2.34 -7.26 7.35
C THR A 217 2.87 -7.02 5.94
N ILE A 218 3.05 -8.06 5.17
CA ILE A 218 3.51 -7.99 3.78
C ILE A 218 2.32 -8.19 2.85
N LEU A 219 2.12 -7.25 1.93
CA LEU A 219 1.03 -7.29 0.97
C LEU A 219 1.60 -7.45 -0.45
N ARG A 220 1.52 -8.66 -1.03
CA ARG A 220 1.89 -8.96 -2.42
C ARG A 220 0.75 -8.56 -3.34
N MET A 221 0.81 -7.35 -3.88
CA MET A 221 -0.25 -6.79 -4.73
C MET A 221 -0.32 -7.48 -6.09
N GLY A 222 -1.53 -7.77 -6.56
CA GLY A 222 -1.81 -7.98 -7.98
C GLY A 222 -1.47 -6.73 -8.79
N THR A 223 -1.50 -6.84 -10.12
CA THR A 223 -1.28 -5.71 -11.01
C THR A 223 -2.40 -4.70 -10.86
N LEU A 224 -2.06 -3.50 -10.39
CA LEU A 224 -3.06 -2.47 -10.10
C LEU A 224 -3.66 -1.87 -11.37
N TYR A 225 -4.92 -1.44 -11.28
CA TYR A 225 -5.61 -0.68 -12.32
C TYR A 225 -6.63 0.30 -11.74
N GLY A 226 -7.12 1.22 -12.57
CA GLY A 226 -8.19 2.15 -12.24
C GLY A 226 -7.72 3.60 -12.10
N TYR A 227 -8.68 4.49 -11.84
CA TYR A 227 -8.42 5.91 -11.67
C TYR A 227 -7.73 6.20 -10.34
N SER A 228 -6.76 7.11 -10.40
CA SER A 228 -6.10 7.69 -9.22
C SER A 228 -5.78 9.16 -9.50
N PRO A 229 -5.74 10.03 -8.47
CA PRO A 229 -5.28 11.42 -8.63
C PRO A 229 -3.87 11.52 -9.25
N ARG A 230 -2.99 10.55 -8.98
CA ARG A 230 -1.72 10.34 -9.69
C ARG A 230 -1.86 9.14 -10.61
N MET A 231 -2.31 9.36 -11.84
CA MET A 231 -2.50 8.27 -12.82
C MET A 231 -1.19 7.58 -13.20
N ARG A 232 -1.33 6.31 -13.63
CA ARG A 232 -0.24 5.52 -14.23
C ARG A 232 -0.69 4.92 -15.54
N PHE A 233 -0.15 5.41 -16.65
CA PHE A 233 -0.41 4.89 -17.99
C PHE A 233 0.63 3.87 -18.48
N ASP A 234 1.45 3.37 -17.56
CA ASP A 234 2.34 2.22 -17.73
C ASP A 234 1.72 0.90 -17.17
N LEU A 235 0.49 0.94 -16.66
CA LEU A 235 -0.28 -0.22 -16.20
C LEU A 235 -1.26 -0.68 -17.28
N VAL A 236 -1.34 -1.98 -17.51
CA VAL A 236 -1.99 -2.59 -18.68
C VAL A 236 -3.42 -2.11 -18.94
N VAL A 237 -4.32 -2.17 -17.95
CA VAL A 237 -5.71 -1.71 -18.08
C VAL A 237 -5.77 -0.21 -18.34
N ASN A 238 -4.97 0.57 -17.61
CA ASN A 238 -4.93 2.02 -17.74
C ASN A 238 -4.38 2.46 -19.11
N THR A 239 -3.31 1.78 -19.56
CA THR A 239 -2.71 2.01 -20.89
C THR A 239 -3.70 1.71 -22.02
N MET A 240 -4.37 0.57 -21.95
CA MET A 240 -5.36 0.16 -22.96
C MET A 240 -6.55 1.14 -23.00
N SER A 241 -7.05 1.55 -21.82
CA SER A 241 -8.14 2.53 -21.73
C SER A 241 -7.74 3.90 -22.28
N MET A 242 -6.54 4.37 -21.98
CA MET A 242 -5.99 5.63 -22.49
C MET A 242 -5.79 5.57 -24.01
N LYS A 243 -5.21 4.50 -24.54
CA LYS A 243 -5.00 4.32 -25.98
C LYS A 243 -6.31 4.18 -26.73
N SER A 244 -7.35 3.59 -26.14
CA SER A 244 -8.70 3.57 -26.69
C SER A 244 -9.24 4.98 -26.92
N PHE A 245 -9.02 5.88 -25.97
CA PHE A 245 -9.40 7.28 -26.10
C PHE A 245 -8.55 8.03 -27.15
N ALA A 246 -7.22 7.90 -27.06
CA ALA A 246 -6.31 8.67 -27.92
C ALA A 246 -6.29 8.19 -29.37
N ASN A 247 -6.38 6.88 -29.61
CA ASN A 247 -6.15 6.25 -30.91
C ASN A 247 -7.37 5.53 -31.49
N GLY A 248 -8.48 5.43 -30.75
CA GLY A 248 -9.67 4.68 -31.15
C GLY A 248 -9.45 3.18 -31.32
N ARG A 249 -8.38 2.63 -30.73
CA ARG A 249 -8.03 1.21 -30.81
C ARG A 249 -7.21 0.74 -29.61
N ILE A 250 -7.32 -0.55 -29.30
CA ILE A 250 -6.50 -1.25 -28.30
C ILE A 250 -5.42 -2.04 -29.00
N GLN A 251 -4.18 -1.93 -28.53
CA GLN A 251 -3.07 -2.76 -28.99
C GLN A 251 -2.68 -3.74 -27.89
N VAL A 252 -2.64 -5.03 -28.23
CA VAL A 252 -2.27 -6.14 -27.36
C VAL A 252 -0.92 -6.68 -27.80
N PHE A 253 0.00 -6.84 -26.86
CA PHE A 253 1.28 -7.53 -27.07
C PHE A 253 1.23 -8.92 -26.43
N GLY A 254 1.37 -9.95 -27.25
CA GLY A 254 1.17 -11.35 -26.85
C GLY A 254 -0.30 -11.69 -26.70
N GLY A 255 -0.83 -11.61 -25.47
CA GLY A 255 -2.27 -11.80 -25.17
C GLY A 255 -2.57 -13.01 -24.30
N LYS A 256 -1.78 -14.08 -24.35
CA LYS A 256 -2.02 -15.34 -23.63
C LYS A 256 -1.47 -15.37 -22.20
N GLN A 257 -0.57 -14.44 -21.85
CA GLN A 257 0.02 -14.36 -20.53
C GLN A 257 -1.01 -13.96 -19.49
N TRP A 258 -0.97 -14.64 -18.34
CA TRP A 258 -1.84 -14.38 -17.21
C TRP A 258 -1.31 -13.26 -16.31
N ARG A 259 -2.26 -12.48 -15.79
CA ARG A 259 -2.00 -11.46 -14.77
C ARG A 259 -3.10 -11.45 -13.72
N PRO A 260 -2.75 -11.54 -12.44
CA PRO A 260 -3.68 -11.18 -11.38
C PRO A 260 -3.86 -9.67 -11.38
N LEU A 261 -5.08 -9.19 -11.50
CA LEU A 261 -5.43 -7.78 -11.53
C LEU A 261 -6.14 -7.35 -10.24
N LEU A 262 -5.98 -6.08 -9.87
CA LEU A 262 -6.59 -5.51 -8.67
C LEU A 262 -6.90 -4.03 -8.87
N GLY A 263 -8.14 -3.63 -8.60
CA GLY A 263 -8.52 -2.21 -8.60
C GLY A 263 -7.75 -1.41 -7.54
N VAL A 264 -7.31 -0.19 -7.88
CA VAL A 264 -6.53 0.64 -6.95
C VAL A 264 -7.33 1.05 -5.71
N GLU A 265 -8.64 1.24 -5.86
CA GLU A 265 -9.57 1.51 -4.75
C GLU A 265 -9.68 0.29 -3.81
N ASP A 266 -9.75 -0.91 -4.38
CA ASP A 266 -9.79 -2.16 -3.64
C ASP A 266 -8.45 -2.44 -2.95
N ALA A 267 -7.33 -2.14 -3.62
CA ALA A 267 -6.01 -2.22 -3.02
C ALA A 267 -5.92 -1.32 -1.77
N ALA A 268 -6.33 -0.05 -1.88
CA ALA A 268 -6.32 0.88 -0.76
C ALA A 268 -7.22 0.40 0.39
N GLU A 269 -8.38 -0.21 0.09
CA GLU A 269 -9.27 -0.79 1.10
C GLU A 269 -8.60 -1.92 1.90
N VAL A 270 -7.74 -2.73 1.29
CA VAL A 270 -7.01 -3.78 2.01
C VAL A 270 -6.05 -3.18 3.05
N TYR A 271 -5.36 -2.07 2.74
CA TYR A 271 -4.52 -1.37 3.72
C TYR A 271 -5.34 -0.86 4.91
N VAL A 272 -6.51 -0.26 4.64
CA VAL A 272 -7.43 0.21 5.69
C VAL A 272 -7.83 -0.97 6.58
N ARG A 273 -8.26 -2.08 5.99
CA ARG A 273 -8.62 -3.29 6.76
C ARG A 273 -7.45 -3.85 7.58
N CYS A 274 -6.23 -3.86 7.02
CA CYS A 274 -5.04 -4.27 7.78
C CYS A 274 -4.73 -3.31 8.94
N LEU A 275 -5.01 -2.01 8.81
CA LEU A 275 -4.85 -1.03 9.87
C LEU A 275 -5.92 -1.19 10.98
N GLU A 276 -7.13 -1.58 10.63
CA GLU A 276 -8.25 -1.80 11.56
C GLU A 276 -8.27 -3.19 12.20
N ALA A 277 -7.70 -4.20 11.53
CA ALA A 277 -7.71 -5.58 11.98
C ALA A 277 -6.90 -5.79 13.28
N ASN A 278 -7.22 -6.86 14.00
CA ASN A 278 -6.38 -7.30 15.12
C ASN A 278 -4.98 -7.70 14.61
N LEU A 279 -3.92 -7.27 15.33
CA LEU A 279 -2.54 -7.64 14.99
C LEU A 279 -2.33 -9.17 14.96
N ALA A 280 -3.02 -9.92 15.80
CA ALA A 280 -2.96 -11.38 15.79
C ALA A 280 -3.41 -11.99 14.45
N THR A 281 -4.24 -11.27 13.66
CA THR A 281 -4.72 -11.73 12.36
C THR A 281 -3.74 -11.37 11.24
N VAL A 282 -3.16 -10.18 11.28
CA VAL A 282 -2.39 -9.62 10.16
C VAL A 282 -0.89 -9.50 10.42
N GLY A 283 -0.47 -9.47 11.69
CA GLY A 283 0.93 -9.31 12.07
C GLY A 283 1.78 -10.54 11.72
N ASN A 284 3.02 -10.30 11.27
CA ASN A 284 3.97 -11.32 10.83
C ASN A 284 3.41 -12.24 9.72
N GLN A 285 2.55 -11.69 8.86
CA GLN A 285 1.89 -12.40 7.78
C GLN A 285 2.27 -11.84 6.41
N ILE A 286 2.27 -12.74 5.41
CA ILE A 286 2.27 -12.40 3.98
C ILE A 286 0.87 -12.68 3.46
N PHE A 287 0.31 -11.74 2.69
CA PHE A 287 -0.93 -11.92 1.96
C PHE A 287 -0.76 -11.57 0.49
N ASN A 288 -1.22 -12.44 -0.39
CA ASN A 288 -1.51 -12.07 -1.77
C ASN A 288 -2.77 -11.19 -1.79
N VAL A 289 -2.73 -10.08 -2.51
CA VAL A 289 -3.82 -9.10 -2.52
C VAL A 289 -4.45 -9.01 -3.91
N GLY A 290 -5.69 -9.43 -4.00
CA GLY A 290 -6.48 -9.53 -5.22
C GLY A 290 -7.70 -10.41 -5.05
N SER A 291 -8.15 -11.03 -6.14
CA SER A 291 -9.21 -12.03 -6.15
C SER A 291 -8.92 -13.11 -7.19
N ASP A 292 -9.27 -14.35 -6.87
CA ASP A 292 -9.11 -15.49 -7.78
C ASP A 292 -9.84 -15.25 -9.12
N ASP A 293 -10.99 -14.54 -9.08
CA ASP A 293 -11.81 -14.17 -10.23
C ASP A 293 -11.16 -13.11 -11.13
N GLN A 294 -10.10 -12.45 -10.65
CA GLN A 294 -9.41 -11.39 -11.38
C GLN A 294 -8.01 -11.82 -11.89
N ASN A 295 -7.80 -13.13 -12.03
CA ASN A 295 -6.71 -13.66 -12.86
C ASN A 295 -7.19 -13.68 -14.32
N TYR A 296 -6.63 -12.82 -15.17
CA TYR A 296 -7.02 -12.69 -16.57
C TYR A 296 -5.84 -12.89 -17.52
N GLN A 297 -6.12 -13.43 -18.71
CA GLN A 297 -5.23 -13.27 -19.84
C GLN A 297 -5.31 -11.84 -20.39
N ILE A 298 -4.23 -11.34 -20.96
CA ILE A 298 -4.18 -9.97 -21.48
C ILE A 298 -5.17 -9.76 -22.64
N ASP A 299 -5.45 -10.82 -23.43
CA ASP A 299 -6.51 -10.80 -24.47
C ASP A 299 -7.89 -10.56 -23.86
N GLU A 300 -8.23 -11.24 -22.76
CA GLU A 300 -9.50 -11.07 -22.04
C GLU A 300 -9.65 -9.64 -21.48
N VAL A 301 -8.56 -9.07 -20.98
CA VAL A 301 -8.52 -7.68 -20.52
C VAL A 301 -8.87 -6.72 -21.65
N ALA A 302 -8.27 -6.91 -22.83
CA ALA A 302 -8.53 -6.07 -24.00
C ALA A 302 -9.98 -6.20 -24.48
N GLU A 303 -10.53 -7.43 -24.50
CA GLU A 303 -11.91 -7.70 -24.89
C GLU A 303 -12.92 -7.00 -23.93
N LYS A 304 -12.68 -7.10 -22.61
CA LYS A 304 -13.49 -6.42 -21.60
C LYS A 304 -13.46 -4.90 -21.78
N ILE A 305 -12.29 -4.31 -21.95
CA ILE A 305 -12.13 -2.86 -22.18
C ILE A 305 -12.83 -2.44 -23.49
N GLY A 306 -12.58 -3.18 -24.58
CA GLY A 306 -13.19 -2.91 -25.88
C GLY A 306 -14.71 -2.92 -25.82
N ALA A 307 -15.30 -3.93 -25.19
CA ALA A 307 -16.74 -4.05 -24.99
C ALA A 307 -17.29 -2.92 -24.10
N ALA A 308 -16.61 -2.62 -22.97
CA ALA A 308 -17.03 -1.59 -22.03
C ALA A 308 -17.05 -0.17 -22.63
N LEU A 309 -16.20 0.08 -23.63
CA LEU A 309 -16.05 1.37 -24.30
C LEU A 309 -16.78 1.47 -25.67
N GLY A 310 -17.75 0.59 -25.92
CA GLY A 310 -18.61 0.68 -27.11
C GLY A 310 -18.08 -0.05 -28.35
N GLY A 311 -17.28 -1.10 -28.18
CA GLY A 311 -16.79 -1.95 -29.27
C GLY A 311 -15.50 -1.43 -29.91
N ILE A 312 -14.57 -0.94 -29.12
CA ILE A 312 -13.26 -0.48 -29.59
C ILE A 312 -12.49 -1.63 -30.26
N PRO A 313 -11.99 -1.45 -31.50
CA PRO A 313 -11.24 -2.50 -32.19
C PRO A 313 -9.93 -2.86 -31.52
N ILE A 314 -9.59 -4.16 -31.54
CA ILE A 314 -8.39 -4.73 -30.93
C ILE A 314 -7.43 -5.19 -32.02
N SER A 315 -6.19 -4.74 -31.94
CA SER A 315 -5.07 -5.22 -32.77
C SER A 315 -4.09 -6.01 -31.91
N ARG A 316 -3.54 -7.10 -32.46
CA ARG A 316 -2.58 -7.98 -31.77
C ARG A 316 -1.21 -7.91 -32.43
N ASP A 317 -0.19 -7.84 -31.59
CA ASP A 317 1.21 -7.81 -31.99
C ASP A 317 1.96 -8.87 -31.16
N ASN A 318 2.61 -9.81 -31.82
CA ASN A 318 3.37 -10.88 -31.17
C ASN A 318 4.85 -10.51 -30.96
N SER A 319 5.28 -9.32 -31.30
CA SER A 319 6.56 -8.76 -30.91
C SER A 319 6.51 -8.29 -29.45
N ASN A 320 7.62 -8.25 -28.73
CA ASN A 320 7.70 -7.77 -27.34
C ASN A 320 6.79 -8.51 -26.33
N LEU A 321 7.06 -9.80 -26.14
CA LEU A 321 6.35 -10.58 -25.13
C LEU A 321 6.86 -10.25 -23.72
N ASP A 322 5.94 -9.93 -22.82
CA ASP A 322 6.23 -9.86 -21.39
C ASP A 322 6.46 -11.29 -20.86
N ALA A 323 7.65 -11.55 -20.32
CA ALA A 323 8.05 -12.90 -19.87
C ALA A 323 7.28 -13.38 -18.64
N ARG A 324 6.61 -12.48 -17.89
CA ARG A 324 5.83 -12.85 -16.71
C ARG A 324 4.57 -13.58 -17.14
N ASP A 325 4.28 -14.70 -16.50
CA ASP A 325 3.07 -15.50 -16.77
C ASP A 325 2.73 -16.29 -15.52
N TYR A 326 1.73 -15.86 -14.76
CA TYR A 326 1.34 -16.50 -13.51
C TYR A 326 -0.09 -16.13 -13.07
N ARG A 327 -0.71 -17.08 -12.35
CA ARG A 327 -1.98 -16.92 -11.66
C ARG A 327 -1.76 -17.03 -10.15
N VAL A 328 -2.55 -16.29 -9.36
CA VAL A 328 -2.36 -16.20 -7.91
C VAL A 328 -3.65 -16.52 -7.18
N SER A 329 -3.56 -17.28 -6.09
CA SER A 329 -4.64 -17.51 -5.15
C SER A 329 -4.64 -16.41 -4.07
N PHE A 330 -5.84 -15.93 -3.74
CA PHE A 330 -6.07 -14.88 -2.76
C PHE A 330 -6.91 -15.38 -1.58
N LEU A 331 -7.06 -16.67 -1.43
CA LEU A 331 -7.91 -17.30 -0.41
C LEU A 331 -7.48 -16.95 1.01
N LYS A 332 -6.17 -16.80 1.28
CA LYS A 332 -5.66 -16.44 2.61
C LYS A 332 -6.18 -15.08 3.05
N LEU A 333 -6.07 -14.06 2.20
CA LEU A 333 -6.59 -12.71 2.47
C LEU A 333 -8.10 -12.71 2.68
N ASN A 334 -8.84 -13.41 1.82
CA ASN A 334 -10.30 -13.50 1.92
C ASN A 334 -10.72 -14.11 3.26
N ARG A 335 -10.08 -15.20 3.71
CA ARG A 335 -10.36 -15.85 4.99
C ARG A 335 -10.02 -14.95 6.19
N ALA A 336 -8.89 -14.23 6.12
CA ALA A 336 -8.40 -13.40 7.21
C ALA A 336 -9.20 -12.10 7.38
N LEU A 337 -9.59 -11.44 6.28
CA LEU A 337 -10.16 -10.10 6.30
C LEU A 337 -11.55 -10.01 5.65
N GLY A 338 -12.12 -11.11 5.15
CA GLY A 338 -13.41 -11.09 4.43
C GLY A 338 -13.37 -10.18 3.19
N PHE A 339 -12.18 -9.95 2.61
CA PHE A 339 -12.01 -9.04 1.50
C PHE A 339 -12.57 -9.62 0.20
N LYS A 340 -13.35 -8.81 -0.50
CA LYS A 340 -13.80 -9.05 -1.87
C LYS A 340 -13.66 -7.74 -2.65
N PRO A 341 -13.01 -7.75 -3.83
CA PRO A 341 -12.91 -6.54 -4.64
C PRO A 341 -14.29 -6.13 -5.17
N ALA A 342 -14.49 -4.83 -5.29
CA ALA A 342 -15.70 -4.22 -5.85
C ALA A 342 -15.46 -3.64 -7.25
N GLN A 343 -14.21 -3.23 -7.55
CA GLN A 343 -13.85 -2.60 -8.81
C GLN A 343 -13.68 -3.65 -9.91
N THR A 344 -14.25 -3.40 -11.08
CA THR A 344 -14.10 -4.24 -12.27
C THR A 344 -13.28 -3.53 -13.34
N ILE A 345 -12.69 -4.30 -14.27
CA ILE A 345 -11.99 -3.75 -15.43
C ILE A 345 -12.90 -2.81 -16.23
N ASP A 346 -14.16 -3.23 -16.45
CA ASP A 346 -15.17 -2.48 -17.20
C ASP A 346 -15.46 -1.12 -16.57
N SER A 347 -15.68 -1.08 -15.24
CA SER A 347 -15.94 0.17 -14.52
C SER A 347 -14.72 1.09 -14.54
N ALA A 348 -13.53 0.54 -14.32
CA ALA A 348 -12.29 1.30 -14.34
C ALA A 348 -11.99 1.89 -15.74
N ALA A 349 -12.17 1.10 -16.80
CA ALA A 349 -11.98 1.56 -18.18
C ALA A 349 -12.88 2.75 -18.50
N ARG A 350 -14.18 2.68 -18.14
CA ARG A 350 -15.12 3.79 -18.31
C ARG A 350 -14.69 5.02 -17.53
N THR A 351 -14.37 4.88 -16.24
CA THR A 351 -13.95 6.01 -15.41
C THR A 351 -12.70 6.71 -15.96
N ILE A 352 -11.71 5.93 -16.43
CA ILE A 352 -10.50 6.50 -17.06
C ILE A 352 -10.87 7.23 -18.35
N PHE A 353 -11.67 6.61 -19.21
CA PHE A 353 -12.08 7.19 -20.49
C PHE A 353 -12.87 8.51 -20.30
N GLU A 354 -13.84 8.52 -19.39
CA GLU A 354 -14.62 9.72 -19.03
C GLU A 354 -13.74 10.81 -18.40
N SER A 355 -12.74 10.43 -17.59
CA SER A 355 -11.80 11.38 -17.00
C SER A 355 -10.88 12.03 -18.03
N LEU A 356 -10.53 11.31 -19.10
CA LEU A 356 -9.81 11.86 -20.25
C LEU A 356 -10.74 12.76 -21.09
N GLN A 357 -11.95 12.32 -21.36
CA GLN A 357 -12.94 13.06 -22.16
C GLN A 357 -13.36 14.39 -21.50
N SER A 358 -13.56 14.38 -20.19
CA SER A 358 -13.91 15.59 -19.42
C SER A 358 -12.74 16.54 -19.17
N GLY A 359 -11.51 16.15 -19.52
CA GLY A 359 -10.30 16.93 -19.26
C GLY A 359 -9.86 16.91 -17.78
N ARG A 360 -10.41 16.03 -16.96
CA ARG A 360 -9.95 15.77 -15.60
C ARG A 360 -8.51 15.21 -15.61
N ILE A 361 -8.20 14.34 -16.56
CA ILE A 361 -6.84 13.94 -16.90
C ILE A 361 -6.45 14.70 -18.17
N ARG A 362 -5.42 15.53 -18.08
CA ARG A 362 -4.90 16.32 -19.19
C ARG A 362 -3.57 15.78 -19.65
N ASN A 363 -3.34 15.82 -20.97
CA ASN A 363 -2.07 15.44 -21.58
C ASN A 363 -1.55 14.08 -21.06
N PRO A 364 -2.26 12.96 -21.36
CA PRO A 364 -1.93 11.64 -20.81
C PRO A 364 -0.53 11.14 -21.20
N GLU A 365 0.13 11.75 -22.18
CA GLU A 365 1.49 11.46 -22.60
C GLU A 365 2.57 12.12 -21.70
N GLN A 366 2.18 12.95 -20.73
CA GLN A 366 3.14 13.59 -19.84
C GLN A 366 3.90 12.55 -19.01
N ARG A 367 5.22 12.78 -18.84
CA ARG A 367 6.15 11.90 -18.11
C ARG A 367 5.69 11.58 -16.69
N ILE A 368 4.98 12.49 -16.03
CA ILE A 368 4.46 12.30 -14.67
C ILE A 368 3.50 11.11 -14.52
N TYR A 369 2.93 10.60 -15.62
CA TYR A 369 2.03 9.44 -15.62
C TYR A 369 2.74 8.10 -15.86
N TYR A 370 4.08 8.10 -15.96
CA TYR A 370 4.87 6.90 -16.27
C TYR A 370 6.02 6.74 -15.31
N ASN A 371 6.19 5.55 -14.75
CA ASN A 371 7.24 5.30 -13.76
C ASN A 371 8.65 5.14 -14.36
N HIS A 372 8.78 4.96 -15.65
CA HIS A 372 10.06 4.70 -16.33
C HIS A 372 10.69 5.94 -17.00
N TYR A 373 9.99 7.06 -17.05
CA TYR A 373 10.51 8.32 -17.60
C TYR A 373 11.18 9.16 -16.49
N PHE A 374 12.27 8.67 -15.97
CA PHE A 374 13.17 9.48 -15.15
C PHE A 374 14.38 9.83 -15.98
N ASP A 375 14.29 10.81 -16.84
CA ASP A 375 15.50 11.42 -17.34
C ASP A 375 16.07 12.31 -16.24
N SER A 376 17.36 12.09 -15.94
CA SER A 376 18.23 13.07 -15.33
C SER A 376 17.83 14.47 -15.83
N ALA A 377 17.72 15.42 -14.92
CA ALA A 377 17.58 16.82 -15.21
C ALA A 377 18.29 17.16 -16.54
N GLU A 378 17.51 17.38 -17.58
CA GLU A 378 17.94 18.27 -18.63
C GLU A 378 17.66 19.67 -18.13
N GLU A 379 18.75 20.36 -17.97
CA GLU A 379 19.10 21.73 -17.76
C GLU A 379 18.05 22.80 -18.10
#